data_e6db03fb15c4357c239a57cd4774afd5
#
_entry.id   e6db03fb15c4357c239a57cd4774afd5
#
_cell.length_a   1.000
_cell.length_b   1.000
_cell.length_c   1.000
_cell.angle_alpha   90.00
_cell.angle_beta   90.00
_cell.angle_gamma   90.00
#
_symmetry.space_group_name_H-M   'P 1'
#
loop_
_entity.id
_entity.type
_entity.pdbx_description
1 polymer ?
#
loop_
_entity_poly.entity_id
_entity_poly.type
_entity_poly.pdbx_seq_one_letter_code
_entity_poly.pdbx_strand_id
1 'polypeptide(L)'
;MSYGWCHGPAGDAQVFRLLGGITTDPVWPALADRCRHTVTHSGLPQRPRPGFWDNNGRCCGTAGVLALACDRIAEQQDPYDFAHVLVADLVARAIRDTDGARWSNFEHRATPSDLEPCTGWAMGNAGIVRELLRFVRLSRGGDPRYAFAWPDQPPVPASVRAAWATKPPMPAGCWPQATD
;
A
#
# COMPACT_ATOMS: atom_id res chain seq x y z
N MET A 1 -15.28 8.80 7.00
CA MET A 1 -13.94 9.30 6.62
C MET A 1 -13.31 8.23 5.75
N SER A 2 -12.68 8.58 4.65
CA SER A 2 -12.00 7.62 3.76
C SER A 2 -10.49 7.72 3.96
N TYR A 3 -9.78 6.59 3.88
CA TYR A 3 -8.32 6.52 4.00
C TYR A 3 -7.66 6.08 2.68
N GLY A 4 -8.48 5.83 1.64
CA GLY A 4 -8.03 5.32 0.36
C GLY A 4 -7.21 6.31 -0.46
N TRP A 5 -6.66 5.79 -1.56
CA TRP A 5 -5.88 6.60 -2.49
C TRP A 5 -6.73 7.64 -3.22
N CYS A 6 -7.94 7.30 -3.65
CA CYS A 6 -8.79 8.23 -4.42
C CYS A 6 -9.50 9.29 -3.57
N HIS A 7 -9.69 9.05 -2.27
CA HIS A 7 -10.44 9.93 -1.37
C HIS A 7 -9.87 9.91 0.04
N GLY A 8 -8.60 10.25 0.20
CA GLY A 8 -8.06 10.31 1.55
C GLY A 8 -6.54 10.36 1.64
N PRO A 9 -6.03 10.30 2.87
CA PRO A 9 -4.64 10.61 3.17
C PRO A 9 -3.63 9.70 2.44
N ALA A 10 -4.01 8.49 2.00
CA ALA A 10 -3.09 7.66 1.22
C ALA A 10 -2.80 8.26 -0.17
N GLY A 11 -3.76 8.93 -0.78
CA GLY A 11 -3.56 9.66 -2.04
C GLY A 11 -3.00 11.06 -1.84
N ASP A 12 -3.51 11.79 -0.84
CA ASP A 12 -3.05 13.14 -0.52
C ASP A 12 -1.55 13.17 -0.24
N ALA A 13 -1.03 12.13 0.45
CA ALA A 13 0.41 11.99 0.69
C ALA A 13 1.24 11.96 -0.59
N GLN A 14 0.72 11.39 -1.70
CA GLN A 14 1.42 11.38 -2.99
C GLN A 14 1.59 12.79 -3.53
N VAL A 15 0.51 13.60 -3.48
CA VAL A 15 0.52 14.99 -3.93
C VAL A 15 1.50 15.81 -3.11
N PHE A 16 1.46 15.68 -1.78
CA PHE A 16 2.35 16.44 -0.89
C PHE A 16 3.82 16.04 -1.06
N ARG A 17 4.10 14.77 -1.29
CA ARG A 17 5.46 14.29 -1.59
C ARG A 17 5.97 14.86 -2.91
N LEU A 18 5.13 14.91 -3.95
CA LEU A 18 5.47 15.50 -5.24
C LEU A 18 5.78 17.00 -5.09
N LEU A 19 4.92 17.74 -4.40
CA LEU A 19 5.10 19.16 -4.13
C LEU A 19 6.37 19.41 -3.30
N GLY A 20 6.66 18.60 -2.30
CA GLY A 20 7.91 18.68 -1.53
C GLY A 20 9.16 18.42 -2.37
N GLY A 21 9.05 17.57 -3.42
CA GLY A 21 10.13 17.32 -4.37
C GLY A 21 10.36 18.44 -5.40
N ILE A 22 9.33 19.23 -5.69
CA ILE A 22 9.36 20.31 -6.68
C ILE A 22 9.66 21.66 -6.01
N THR A 23 9.11 21.87 -4.82
CA THR A 23 9.30 23.09 -4.03
C THR A 23 10.21 22.80 -2.84
N THR A 24 10.91 23.80 -2.35
CA THR A 24 11.71 23.66 -1.13
C THR A 24 10.93 23.98 0.15
N ASP A 25 9.62 24.14 0.04
CA ASP A 25 8.76 24.53 1.16
C ASP A 25 8.54 23.31 2.10
N PRO A 26 8.96 23.41 3.38
CA PRO A 26 8.85 22.34 4.36
C PRO A 26 7.40 21.98 4.74
N VAL A 27 6.43 22.78 4.37
CA VAL A 27 5.01 22.50 4.66
C VAL A 27 4.55 21.20 4.01
N TRP A 28 5.03 20.88 2.80
CA TRP A 28 4.60 19.72 2.06
C TRP A 28 5.05 18.39 2.67
N PRO A 29 6.33 18.21 3.03
CA PRO A 29 6.74 17.02 3.78
C PRO A 29 5.98 16.89 5.10
N ALA A 30 5.75 17.97 5.83
CA ALA A 30 4.98 17.93 7.08
C ALA A 30 3.53 17.48 6.86
N LEU A 31 2.89 17.90 5.77
CA LEU A 31 1.55 17.42 5.42
C LEU A 31 1.54 15.94 5.03
N ALA A 32 2.55 15.47 4.29
CA ALA A 32 2.71 14.05 3.98
C ALA A 32 2.89 13.21 5.26
N ASP A 33 3.64 13.68 6.24
CA ASP A 33 3.80 13.02 7.54
C ASP A 33 2.48 13.00 8.33
N ARG A 34 1.68 14.05 8.29
CA ARG A 34 0.34 14.07 8.89
C ARG A 34 -0.60 13.05 8.24
N CYS A 35 -0.54 12.91 6.92
CA CYS A 35 -1.29 11.87 6.20
C CYS A 35 -0.91 10.47 6.68
N ARG A 36 0.40 10.21 6.77
CA ARG A 36 0.92 8.95 7.32
C ARG A 36 0.41 8.72 8.74
N HIS A 37 0.55 9.70 9.63
CA HIS A 37 0.09 9.61 11.01
C HIS A 37 -1.40 9.26 11.09
N THR A 38 -2.23 9.95 10.30
CA THR A 38 -3.67 9.69 10.21
C THR A 38 -3.97 8.24 9.83
N VAL A 39 -3.26 7.71 8.83
CA VAL A 39 -3.46 6.33 8.38
C VAL A 39 -3.00 5.31 9.41
N THR A 40 -1.82 5.48 9.99
CA THR A 40 -1.26 4.52 10.96
C THR A 40 -2.02 4.49 12.29
N HIS A 41 -2.74 5.57 12.65
CA HIS A 41 -3.56 5.66 13.86
C HIS A 41 -5.07 5.47 13.60
N SER A 42 -5.45 5.12 12.38
CA SER A 42 -6.86 4.90 12.01
C SER A 42 -7.45 3.58 12.49
N GLY A 43 -6.62 2.65 12.94
CA GLY A 43 -7.02 1.27 13.24
C GLY A 43 -7.05 0.34 12.03
N LEU A 44 -6.64 0.83 10.82
CA LEU A 44 -6.56 -0.02 9.64
C LEU A 44 -5.54 -1.16 9.82
N PRO A 45 -5.81 -2.30 9.22
CA PRO A 45 -6.92 -2.68 8.34
C PRO A 45 -8.14 -3.27 9.06
N GLN A 46 -8.27 -3.09 10.36
CA GLN A 46 -9.40 -3.62 11.12
C GLN A 46 -10.73 -3.11 10.56
N ARG A 47 -11.76 -3.97 10.64
CA ARG A 47 -13.09 -3.73 10.10
C ARG A 47 -14.12 -3.71 11.23
N PRO A 48 -14.15 -2.64 12.04
CA PRO A 48 -15.01 -2.59 13.23
C PRO A 48 -16.50 -2.64 12.91
N ARG A 49 -16.88 -2.33 11.66
CA ARG A 49 -18.26 -2.37 11.19
C ARG A 49 -18.33 -2.47 9.66
N PRO A 50 -19.39 -3.02 9.07
CA PRO A 50 -19.64 -2.96 7.64
C PRO A 50 -19.58 -1.53 7.09
N GLY A 51 -19.01 -1.34 5.91
CA GLY A 51 -18.84 -0.03 5.28
C GLY A 51 -17.67 0.81 5.82
N PHE A 52 -16.93 0.32 6.81
CA PHE A 52 -15.78 1.06 7.32
C PHE A 52 -14.53 0.88 6.45
N TRP A 53 -14.15 -0.38 6.18
CA TRP A 53 -12.95 -0.70 5.39
C TRP A 53 -13.08 -2.06 4.73
N ASP A 54 -13.92 -2.19 3.71
CA ASP A 54 -14.27 -3.48 3.12
C ASP A 54 -13.41 -3.88 1.92
N ASN A 55 -12.79 -2.91 1.26
CA ASN A 55 -12.11 -3.10 0.00
C ASN A 55 -10.62 -3.48 0.13
N ASN A 56 -10.14 -4.23 -0.84
CA ASN A 56 -8.76 -4.71 -0.95
C ASN A 56 -7.95 -3.94 -1.99
N GLY A 57 -8.61 -3.28 -2.94
CA GLY A 57 -8.04 -2.68 -4.13
C GLY A 57 -7.03 -1.56 -3.89
N ARG A 58 -6.29 -1.21 -4.95
CA ARG A 58 -5.28 -0.14 -4.94
C ARG A 58 -5.90 1.26 -4.78
N CYS A 59 -7.07 1.49 -5.36
CA CYS A 59 -7.74 2.79 -5.30
C CYS A 59 -8.36 3.05 -3.93
N CYS A 60 -9.22 2.16 -3.46
CA CYS A 60 -10.08 2.41 -2.30
C CYS A 60 -9.89 1.39 -1.16
N GLY A 61 -8.80 0.60 -1.14
CA GLY A 61 -8.63 -0.49 -0.19
C GLY A 61 -7.23 -0.64 0.38
N THR A 62 -7.02 -1.77 1.04
CA THR A 62 -5.79 -2.09 1.79
C THR A 62 -4.52 -1.99 0.93
N ALA A 63 -4.58 -2.38 -0.37
CA ALA A 63 -3.43 -2.26 -1.25
C ALA A 63 -3.01 -0.81 -1.50
N GLY A 64 -3.95 0.14 -1.50
CA GLY A 64 -3.64 1.57 -1.59
C GLY A 64 -2.89 2.11 -0.38
N VAL A 65 -3.26 1.64 0.81
CA VAL A 65 -2.58 1.99 2.05
C VAL A 65 -1.22 1.30 2.14
N LEU A 66 -1.11 0.05 1.66
CA LEU A 66 0.19 -0.65 1.55
C LEU A 66 1.15 0.10 0.63
N ALA A 67 0.68 0.70 -0.45
CA ALA A 67 1.51 1.53 -1.31
C ALA A 67 2.12 2.72 -0.55
N LEU A 68 1.32 3.44 0.25
CA LEU A 68 1.83 4.52 1.11
C LEU A 68 2.88 4.00 2.11
N ALA A 69 2.62 2.86 2.76
CA ALA A 69 3.57 2.25 3.68
C ALA A 69 4.88 1.89 2.97
N CYS A 70 4.82 1.30 1.78
CA CYS A 70 5.99 0.99 0.96
C CYS A 70 6.78 2.25 0.54
N ASP A 71 6.09 3.33 0.21
CA ASP A 71 6.73 4.61 -0.10
C ASP A 71 7.51 5.15 1.10
N ARG A 72 6.91 5.10 2.29
CA ARG A 72 7.55 5.55 3.54
C ARG A 72 8.75 4.69 3.92
N ILE A 73 8.65 3.38 3.78
CA ILE A 73 9.78 2.46 3.97
C ILE A 73 10.91 2.82 3.00
N ALA A 74 10.58 3.05 1.73
CA ALA A 74 11.54 3.35 0.69
C ALA A 74 12.25 4.70 0.88
N GLU A 75 11.54 5.72 1.33
CA GLU A 75 12.03 7.10 1.35
C GLU A 75 12.49 7.56 2.73
N GLN A 76 11.83 7.11 3.78
CA GLN A 76 12.06 7.57 5.15
C GLN A 76 12.56 6.46 6.08
N GLN A 77 12.70 5.23 5.56
CA GLN A 77 13.12 4.06 6.32
C GLN A 77 12.17 3.74 7.50
N ASP A 78 10.88 4.01 7.33
CA ASP A 78 9.88 3.65 8.32
C ASP A 78 9.95 2.15 8.65
N PRO A 79 9.58 1.73 9.88
CA PRO A 79 9.47 0.31 10.25
C PRO A 79 8.48 -0.45 9.36
N TYR A 80 8.71 -1.73 9.18
CA TYR A 80 7.88 -2.61 8.36
C TYR A 80 6.57 -3.05 9.03
N ASP A 81 6.43 -2.83 10.36
CA ASP A 81 5.33 -3.38 11.16
C ASP A 81 3.95 -3.09 10.57
N PHE A 82 3.70 -1.84 10.21
CA PHE A 82 2.41 -1.48 9.63
C PHE A 82 2.19 -2.11 8.25
N ALA A 83 3.22 -2.17 7.42
CA ALA A 83 3.14 -2.84 6.12
C ALA A 83 2.89 -4.34 6.28
N HIS A 84 3.50 -5.00 7.26
CA HIS A 84 3.25 -6.43 7.57
C HIS A 84 1.78 -6.67 7.94
N VAL A 85 1.19 -5.81 8.77
CA VAL A 85 -0.23 -5.92 9.15
C VAL A 85 -1.14 -5.81 7.92
N LEU A 86 -0.85 -4.88 7.00
CA LEU A 86 -1.61 -4.71 5.76
C LEU A 86 -1.45 -5.91 4.82
N VAL A 87 -0.24 -6.45 4.70
CA VAL A 87 0.02 -7.66 3.90
C VAL A 87 -0.70 -8.87 4.48
N ALA A 88 -0.67 -9.04 5.80
CA ALA A 88 -1.40 -10.12 6.47
C ALA A 88 -2.91 -10.05 6.22
N ASP A 89 -3.50 -8.86 6.27
CA ASP A 89 -4.92 -8.66 5.92
C ASP A 89 -5.21 -9.05 4.46
N LEU A 90 -4.39 -8.60 3.51
CA LEU A 90 -4.56 -8.96 2.10
C LEU A 90 -4.42 -10.46 1.88
N VAL A 91 -3.44 -11.11 2.50
CA VAL A 91 -3.23 -12.56 2.40
C VAL A 91 -4.39 -13.35 2.99
N ALA A 92 -4.90 -12.93 4.16
CA ALA A 92 -6.04 -13.58 4.81
C ALA A 92 -7.36 -13.43 4.02
N ARG A 93 -7.48 -12.41 3.20
CA ARG A 93 -8.67 -12.13 2.39
C ARG A 93 -8.60 -12.66 0.96
N ALA A 94 -7.50 -13.24 0.58
CA ALA A 94 -7.36 -13.86 -0.73
C ALA A 94 -8.27 -15.08 -0.85
N ILE A 95 -9.11 -15.11 -1.88
CA ILE A 95 -9.80 -16.31 -2.34
C ILE A 95 -8.75 -17.15 -3.08
N ARG A 96 -8.50 -18.35 -2.63
CA ARG A 96 -7.49 -19.25 -3.19
C ARG A 96 -8.11 -20.53 -3.70
N ASP A 97 -7.71 -20.94 -4.88
CA ASP A 97 -8.07 -22.22 -5.50
C ASP A 97 -6.95 -22.71 -6.42
N THR A 98 -7.24 -23.72 -7.24
CA THR A 98 -6.30 -24.28 -8.21
C THR A 98 -5.81 -23.28 -9.26
N ASP A 99 -6.60 -22.23 -9.53
CA ASP A 99 -6.29 -21.22 -10.54
C ASP A 99 -5.45 -20.04 -9.98
N GLY A 100 -5.28 -20.00 -8.64
CA GLY A 100 -4.44 -19.01 -7.98
C GLY A 100 -5.13 -18.24 -6.86
N ALA A 101 -4.76 -16.95 -6.71
CA ALA A 101 -5.29 -16.06 -5.69
C ALA A 101 -5.98 -14.86 -6.32
N ARG A 102 -7.14 -14.49 -5.77
CA ARG A 102 -7.93 -13.33 -6.21
C ARG A 102 -8.65 -12.67 -5.04
N TRP A 103 -9.08 -11.43 -5.23
CA TRP A 103 -9.74 -10.63 -4.20
C TRP A 103 -11.04 -10.05 -4.72
N SER A 104 -12.12 -10.22 -3.96
CA SER A 104 -13.37 -9.49 -4.12
C SER A 104 -13.28 -8.10 -3.50
N ASN A 105 -14.17 -7.21 -3.91
CA ASN A 105 -14.37 -5.89 -3.32
C ASN A 105 -15.87 -5.66 -3.08
N PHE A 106 -16.20 -4.53 -2.46
CA PHE A 106 -17.57 -4.14 -2.13
C PHE A 106 -17.93 -2.82 -2.78
N GLU A 107 -19.13 -2.75 -3.33
CA GLU A 107 -19.77 -1.50 -3.74
C GLU A 107 -21.14 -1.43 -3.07
N HIS A 108 -21.21 -0.73 -1.95
CA HIS A 108 -22.42 -0.67 -1.11
C HIS A 108 -23.66 -0.10 -1.81
N ARG A 109 -23.50 0.55 -2.96
CA ARG A 109 -24.60 1.06 -3.80
C ARG A 109 -25.07 0.05 -4.84
N ALA A 110 -24.33 -1.02 -5.03
CA ALA A 110 -24.69 -2.09 -5.96
C ALA A 110 -25.53 -3.18 -5.27
N THR A 111 -26.27 -3.96 -6.08
CA THR A 111 -26.99 -5.14 -5.62
C THR A 111 -26.71 -6.29 -6.60
N PRO A 112 -25.99 -7.33 -6.19
CA PRO A 112 -25.38 -7.51 -4.87
C PRO A 112 -24.22 -6.52 -4.61
N SER A 113 -23.93 -6.24 -3.34
CA SER A 113 -22.85 -5.34 -2.95
C SER A 113 -21.46 -5.98 -3.08
N ASP A 114 -21.38 -7.30 -3.04
CA ASP A 114 -20.16 -8.05 -3.33
C ASP A 114 -19.87 -8.00 -4.84
N LEU A 115 -18.67 -7.54 -5.17
CA LEU A 115 -18.19 -7.51 -6.54
C LEU A 115 -17.33 -8.73 -6.84
N GLU A 116 -17.59 -9.36 -7.98
CA GLU A 116 -16.73 -10.43 -8.48
C GLU A 116 -15.26 -9.94 -8.61
N PRO A 117 -14.28 -10.82 -8.35
CA PRO A 117 -12.89 -10.51 -8.57
C PRO A 117 -12.63 -10.05 -10.00
N CYS A 118 -11.93 -8.94 -10.15
CA CYS A 118 -11.57 -8.40 -11.46
C CYS A 118 -10.05 -8.22 -11.60
N THR A 119 -9.57 -8.03 -12.82
CA THR A 119 -8.13 -7.93 -13.12
C THR A 119 -7.59 -6.50 -13.12
N GLY A 120 -8.46 -5.49 -13.03
CA GLY A 120 -8.09 -4.07 -13.16
C GLY A 120 -7.07 -3.58 -12.11
N TRP A 121 -6.39 -2.48 -12.43
CA TRP A 121 -5.41 -1.86 -11.53
C TRP A 121 -6.08 -1.22 -10.30
N ALA A 122 -7.17 -0.49 -10.48
CA ALA A 122 -7.77 0.31 -9.41
C ALA A 122 -8.36 -0.55 -8.30
N MET A 123 -9.21 -1.49 -8.65
CA MET A 123 -9.97 -2.33 -7.71
C MET A 123 -9.68 -3.81 -7.85
N GLY A 124 -8.88 -4.21 -8.85
CA GLY A 124 -8.67 -5.62 -9.17
C GLY A 124 -7.31 -6.15 -8.74
N ASN A 125 -7.10 -7.41 -9.12
CA ASN A 125 -5.93 -8.20 -8.73
C ASN A 125 -4.60 -7.57 -9.17
N ALA A 126 -4.54 -6.92 -10.34
CA ALA A 126 -3.29 -6.34 -10.84
C ALA A 126 -2.73 -5.27 -9.88
N GLY A 127 -3.58 -4.41 -9.34
CA GLY A 127 -3.15 -3.40 -8.37
C GLY A 127 -2.73 -4.00 -7.03
N ILE A 128 -3.46 -5.01 -6.55
CA ILE A 128 -3.16 -5.70 -5.29
C ILE A 128 -1.83 -6.45 -5.40
N VAL A 129 -1.68 -7.29 -6.41
CA VAL A 129 -0.47 -8.10 -6.63
C VAL A 129 0.76 -7.21 -6.84
N ARG A 130 0.61 -6.09 -7.54
CA ARG A 130 1.68 -5.11 -7.73
C ARG A 130 2.23 -4.61 -6.39
N GLU A 131 1.38 -4.23 -5.46
CA GLU A 131 1.83 -3.71 -4.16
C GLU A 131 2.40 -4.83 -3.27
N LEU A 132 1.84 -6.03 -3.32
CA LEU A 132 2.42 -7.20 -2.64
C LEU A 132 3.82 -7.52 -3.19
N LEU A 133 4.02 -7.55 -4.50
CA LEU A 133 5.33 -7.78 -5.12
C LEU A 133 6.33 -6.66 -4.77
N ARG A 134 5.87 -5.42 -4.69
CA ARG A 134 6.71 -4.30 -4.24
C ARG A 134 7.15 -4.50 -2.79
N PHE A 135 6.23 -4.84 -1.89
CA PHE A 135 6.55 -5.14 -0.51
C PHE A 135 7.57 -6.28 -0.38
N VAL A 136 7.35 -7.39 -1.11
CA VAL A 136 8.31 -8.52 -1.14
C VAL A 136 9.70 -8.06 -1.55
N ARG A 137 9.80 -7.24 -2.58
CA ARG A 137 11.08 -6.71 -3.07
C ARG A 137 11.76 -5.84 -2.02
N LEU A 138 11.03 -4.91 -1.41
CA LEU A 138 11.55 -4.05 -0.35
C LEU A 138 12.05 -4.86 0.85
N SER A 139 11.27 -5.83 1.32
CA SER A 139 11.62 -6.67 2.46
C SER A 139 12.86 -7.55 2.22
N ARG A 140 13.18 -7.82 0.95
CA ARG A 140 14.39 -8.55 0.54
C ARG A 140 15.59 -7.63 0.24
N GLY A 141 15.49 -6.34 0.53
CA GLY A 141 16.55 -5.36 0.25
C GLY A 141 16.71 -5.03 -1.22
N GLY A 142 15.70 -5.31 -2.05
CA GLY A 142 15.73 -4.99 -3.47
C GLY A 142 15.44 -3.52 -3.77
N ASP A 143 15.49 -3.15 -5.06
CA ASP A 143 15.25 -1.78 -5.53
C ASP A 143 13.89 -1.26 -5.01
N PRO A 144 13.86 -0.11 -4.32
CA PRO A 144 12.63 0.47 -3.79
C PRO A 144 11.69 1.00 -4.87
N ARG A 145 12.16 1.18 -6.09
CA ARG A 145 11.35 1.65 -7.22
C ARG A 145 10.32 0.60 -7.61
N TYR A 146 9.25 1.06 -8.18
CA TYR A 146 8.36 0.13 -8.88
C TYR A 146 9.08 -0.47 -10.10
N ALA A 147 8.81 -1.73 -10.39
CA ALA A 147 9.29 -2.35 -11.62
C ALA A 147 8.71 -1.66 -12.87
N PHE A 148 7.54 -1.04 -12.68
CA PHE A 148 6.87 -0.24 -13.68
C PHE A 148 6.37 1.05 -13.01
N ALA A 149 6.87 2.20 -13.47
CA ALA A 149 6.47 3.51 -12.95
C ALA A 149 5.11 3.92 -13.53
N TRP A 150 4.21 4.31 -12.63
CA TRP A 150 2.94 4.93 -13.03
C TRP A 150 3.06 6.45 -12.95
N PRO A 151 2.28 7.21 -13.75
CA PRO A 151 2.35 8.67 -13.75
C PRO A 151 2.04 9.33 -12.40
N ASP A 152 1.27 8.64 -11.54
CA ASP A 152 0.90 9.10 -10.20
C ASP A 152 1.97 8.83 -9.13
N GLN A 153 3.12 8.29 -9.52
CA GLN A 153 4.17 7.94 -8.58
C GLN A 153 5.38 8.86 -8.77
N PRO A 154 5.71 9.67 -7.76
CA PRO A 154 6.91 10.47 -7.83
C PRO A 154 8.15 9.57 -7.92
N PRO A 155 9.20 10.00 -8.63
CA PRO A 155 10.44 9.25 -8.69
C PRO A 155 11.09 9.18 -7.31
N VAL A 156 11.63 8.02 -6.96
CA VAL A 156 12.40 7.86 -5.72
C VAL A 156 13.70 8.69 -5.83
N PRO A 157 13.99 9.59 -4.89
CA PRO A 157 15.21 10.40 -4.89
C PRO A 157 16.49 9.56 -4.99
N ALA A 158 17.52 10.09 -5.65
CA ALA A 158 18.78 9.38 -5.82
C ALA A 158 19.46 9.03 -4.50
N SER A 159 19.35 9.92 -3.50
CA SER A 159 19.86 9.69 -2.14
C SER A 159 19.22 8.47 -1.46
N VAL A 160 17.92 8.30 -1.65
CA VAL A 160 17.18 7.14 -1.12
C VAL A 160 17.63 5.86 -1.82
N ARG A 161 17.82 5.90 -3.15
CA ARG A 161 18.34 4.75 -3.90
C ARG A 161 19.72 4.31 -3.45
N ALA A 162 20.62 5.25 -3.17
CA ALA A 162 21.95 4.95 -2.65
C ALA A 162 21.90 4.28 -1.27
N ALA A 163 21.04 4.76 -0.39
CA ALA A 163 20.84 4.16 0.93
C ALA A 163 20.31 2.72 0.86
N TRP A 164 19.47 2.40 -0.13
CA TRP A 164 18.96 1.04 -0.32
C TRP A 164 19.99 0.06 -0.85
N ALA A 165 20.94 0.51 -1.65
CA ALA A 165 21.99 -0.34 -2.18
C ALA A 165 22.90 -0.95 -1.09
N THR A 166 22.92 -0.34 0.10
CA THR A 166 23.73 -0.78 1.24
C THR A 166 22.93 -1.49 2.34
N LYS A 167 21.60 -1.58 2.21
CA LYS A 167 20.74 -2.14 3.23
C LYS A 167 20.75 -3.69 3.16
N PRO A 168 21.01 -4.40 4.27
CA PRO A 168 20.88 -5.84 4.28
C PRO A 168 19.43 -6.27 4.09
N PRO A 169 19.17 -7.45 3.49
CA PRO A 169 17.83 -8.01 3.39
C PRO A 169 17.27 -8.31 4.79
N MET A 170 15.94 -8.30 4.92
CA MET A 170 15.29 -8.72 6.16
C MET A 170 15.63 -10.18 6.49
N PRO A 171 15.79 -10.53 7.78
CA PRO A 171 16.00 -11.91 8.20
C PRO A 171 14.91 -12.85 7.66
N ALA A 172 15.31 -14.04 7.27
CA ALA A 172 14.35 -15.10 6.94
C ALA A 172 13.50 -15.40 8.19
N GLY A 173 12.17 -15.46 8.03
CA GLY A 173 11.23 -15.69 9.14
C GLY A 173 10.28 -14.54 9.46
N CYS A 174 10.50 -13.35 8.91
CA CYS A 174 9.58 -12.21 9.05
C CYS A 174 8.34 -12.29 8.14
N TRP A 175 8.12 -13.41 7.47
CA TRP A 175 6.93 -13.63 6.64
C TRP A 175 5.82 -14.27 7.47
N PRO A 176 4.57 -13.84 7.29
CA PRO A 176 3.45 -14.61 7.80
C PRO A 176 3.56 -16.04 7.25
N GLN A 177 3.76 -17.02 8.15
CA GLN A 177 3.69 -18.42 7.76
C GLN A 177 2.26 -18.68 7.30
N ALA A 178 2.10 -19.28 6.12
CA ALA A 178 0.81 -19.79 5.73
C ALA A 178 0.42 -20.87 6.76
N THR A 179 -0.58 -20.60 7.57
CA THR A 179 -1.24 -21.64 8.35
C THR A 179 -2.07 -22.45 7.36
N ASP A 180 -1.77 -23.73 7.24
CA ASP A 180 -2.51 -24.73 6.47
C ASP A 180 -3.99 -24.78 6.86
#